data_7e11ccbbda0de5089ede175c532a3d06
#
_entry.id   7e11ccbbda0de5089ede175c532a3d06
#
_cell.length_a   1.000
_cell.length_b   1.000
_cell.length_c   1.000
_cell.angle_alpha   90.00
_cell.angle_beta   90.00
_cell.angle_gamma   90.00
#
_symmetry.space_group_name_H-M   'P 1'
#
loop_
_entity.id
_entity.type
_entity.pdbx_description
1 polymer ?
#
loop_
_entity_poly.entity_id
_entity_poly.type
_entity_poly.pdbx_seq_one_letter_code
_entity_poly.pdbx_strand_id
1 'polypeptide(L)'
;TGAGISKESGIETFRNSDGLWNNHRIEDVASPEGFYRNPTLVYDFYNKRRKELNSGIKPNRAHILLHELEKTYKIHIVTQNIDNLHEIGGSSSIIHMHGELNKARCIMNDNHVFEWLEDLNETHKCPKCGSQMRPHIVWFGEMPMQMDEIHDLAEQSSLFVSIGTSGQVYPAAGFVSMFKDMRKPTIELNLEPSSNQDQFDFAIHKPATVAVEEFKNLLLNNLKN
;
A
#
# COMPACT_ATOMS: atom_id res chain seq x y z
N THR A 1 4.05 3.52 -2.40
CA THR A 1 2.75 4.11 -2.76
C THR A 1 1.78 3.98 -1.58
N GLY A 2 0.79 4.89 -1.49
CA GLY A 2 -0.28 4.87 -0.50
C GLY A 2 -1.65 5.04 -1.14
N ALA A 3 -2.71 5.15 -0.32
CA ALA A 3 -4.10 5.12 -0.79
C ALA A 3 -4.47 6.21 -1.82
N GLY A 4 -3.72 7.31 -1.85
CA GLY A 4 -3.93 8.39 -2.82
C GLY A 4 -3.78 7.97 -4.28
N ILE A 5 -2.93 6.98 -4.59
CA ILE A 5 -2.78 6.48 -5.96
C ILE A 5 -4.04 5.73 -6.45
N SER A 6 -4.75 5.06 -5.54
CA SER A 6 -5.95 4.27 -5.86
C SER A 6 -7.25 5.07 -5.78
N LYS A 7 -7.21 6.35 -5.35
CA LYS A 7 -8.39 7.19 -5.19
C LYS A 7 -9.15 7.38 -6.50
N GLU A 8 -8.43 7.64 -7.59
CA GLU A 8 -9.04 7.84 -8.92
C GLU A 8 -9.52 6.53 -9.55
N SER A 9 -9.25 5.38 -8.94
CA SER A 9 -9.87 4.09 -9.25
C SER A 9 -11.17 3.83 -8.49
N GLY A 10 -11.57 4.74 -7.58
CA GLY A 10 -12.78 4.62 -6.77
C GLY A 10 -12.57 3.96 -5.41
N ILE A 11 -11.32 3.72 -4.97
CA ILE A 11 -11.02 3.22 -3.62
C ILE A 11 -10.95 4.42 -2.66
N GLU A 12 -11.71 4.35 -1.57
CA GLU A 12 -11.66 5.39 -0.54
C GLU A 12 -10.30 5.41 0.18
N THR A 13 -9.76 6.62 0.32
CA THR A 13 -8.48 6.81 1.01
C THR A 13 -8.65 6.69 2.51
N PHE A 14 -7.68 6.07 3.16
CA PHE A 14 -7.54 6.11 4.59
C PHE A 14 -7.24 7.56 5.05
N ARG A 15 -8.09 8.15 5.89
CA ARG A 15 -7.90 9.47 6.46
C ARG A 15 -7.81 9.36 7.97
N ASN A 16 -6.63 9.68 8.52
CA ASN A 16 -6.39 9.67 9.96
C ASN A 16 -6.98 10.87 10.71
N SER A 17 -7.53 11.86 10.00
CA SER A 17 -7.88 13.16 10.62
C SER A 17 -8.97 13.06 11.69
N ASP A 18 -9.80 12.02 11.65
CA ASP A 18 -10.91 11.80 12.58
C ASP A 18 -10.83 10.44 13.31
N GLY A 19 -9.74 9.67 13.09
CA GLY A 19 -9.58 8.34 13.69
C GLY A 19 -10.53 7.28 13.11
N LEU A 20 -11.20 7.59 11.99
CA LEU A 20 -12.15 6.69 11.36
C LEU A 20 -11.62 6.15 10.03
N TRP A 21 -11.89 4.88 9.79
CA TRP A 21 -11.75 4.25 8.49
C TRP A 21 -13.10 3.72 8.05
N ASN A 22 -13.68 4.34 7.02
CA ASN A 22 -15.03 4.04 6.51
C ASN A 22 -16.07 3.94 7.65
N ASN A 23 -16.15 4.98 8.49
CA ASN A 23 -17.05 5.11 9.63
C ASN A 23 -16.83 4.12 10.78
N HIS A 24 -15.72 3.40 10.81
CA HIS A 24 -15.30 2.55 11.94
C HIS A 24 -14.07 3.14 12.60
N ARG A 25 -13.99 3.04 13.94
CA ARG A 25 -12.78 3.39 14.66
C ARG A 25 -11.66 2.44 14.26
N ILE A 26 -10.48 2.99 14.02
CA ILE A 26 -9.30 2.22 13.59
C ILE A 26 -9.00 1.10 14.60
N GLU A 27 -9.09 1.40 15.89
CA GLU A 27 -8.83 0.44 16.97
C GLU A 27 -9.82 -0.75 16.98
N ASP A 28 -11.01 -0.58 16.39
CA ASP A 28 -12.02 -1.64 16.35
C ASP A 28 -11.83 -2.60 15.17
N VAL A 29 -11.29 -2.11 14.05
CA VAL A 29 -11.23 -2.88 12.79
C VAL A 29 -9.81 -3.13 12.26
N ALA A 30 -8.82 -2.42 12.77
CA ALA A 30 -7.44 -2.49 12.30
C ALA A 30 -6.42 -2.60 13.45
N SER A 31 -6.75 -3.36 14.49
CA SER A 31 -5.84 -3.72 15.57
C SER A 31 -6.04 -5.19 15.99
N PRO A 32 -5.00 -5.85 16.54
CA PRO A 32 -5.14 -7.19 17.13
C PRO A 32 -6.20 -7.22 18.24
N GLU A 33 -6.23 -6.21 19.10
CA GLU A 33 -7.17 -6.09 20.21
C GLU A 33 -8.62 -5.98 19.72
N GLY A 34 -8.86 -5.21 18.65
CA GLY A 34 -10.16 -5.10 18.01
C GLY A 34 -10.63 -6.44 17.46
N PHE A 35 -9.74 -7.18 16.81
CA PHE A 35 -10.05 -8.52 16.30
C PHE A 35 -10.37 -9.51 17.42
N TYR A 36 -9.62 -9.54 18.52
CA TYR A 36 -9.91 -10.44 19.65
C TYR A 36 -11.20 -10.06 20.36
N ARG A 37 -11.52 -8.77 20.44
CA ARG A 37 -12.74 -8.26 21.09
C ARG A 37 -14.00 -8.54 20.27
N ASN A 38 -13.94 -8.36 18.96
CA ASN A 38 -15.08 -8.54 18.06
C ASN A 38 -14.63 -9.02 16.65
N PRO A 39 -14.28 -10.31 16.51
CA PRO A 39 -13.81 -10.84 15.24
C PRO A 39 -14.84 -10.73 14.12
N THR A 40 -16.13 -10.87 14.42
CA THR A 40 -17.22 -10.74 13.45
C THR A 40 -17.20 -9.37 12.80
N LEU A 41 -17.11 -8.28 13.59
CA LEU A 41 -17.01 -6.92 13.05
C LEU A 41 -15.82 -6.77 12.10
N VAL A 42 -14.67 -7.31 12.47
CA VAL A 42 -13.44 -7.21 11.65
C VAL A 42 -13.58 -8.02 10.36
N TYR A 43 -14.14 -9.23 10.43
CA TYR A 43 -14.42 -10.01 9.22
C TYR A 43 -15.37 -9.26 8.27
N ASP A 44 -16.49 -8.77 8.77
CA ASP A 44 -17.47 -8.03 7.97
C ASP A 44 -16.85 -6.80 7.31
N PHE A 45 -16.01 -6.07 8.07
CA PHE A 45 -15.29 -4.91 7.59
C PHE A 45 -14.39 -5.24 6.38
N TYR A 46 -13.57 -6.30 6.46
CA TYR A 46 -12.67 -6.69 5.37
C TYR A 46 -13.39 -7.43 4.24
N ASN A 47 -14.41 -8.24 4.54
CA ASN A 47 -15.25 -8.90 3.52
C ASN A 47 -15.94 -7.89 2.61
N LYS A 48 -16.52 -6.83 3.19
CA LYS A 48 -17.12 -5.74 2.40
C LYS A 48 -16.11 -5.13 1.43
N ARG A 49 -14.92 -4.81 1.89
CA ARG A 49 -13.85 -4.22 1.05
C ARG A 49 -13.36 -5.17 -0.02
N ARG A 50 -13.25 -6.45 0.30
CA ARG A 50 -12.87 -7.48 -0.68
C ARG A 50 -13.92 -7.59 -1.78
N LYS A 51 -15.20 -7.57 -1.43
CA LYS A 51 -16.30 -7.53 -2.41
C LYS A 51 -16.24 -6.27 -3.27
N GLU A 52 -16.04 -5.11 -2.67
CA GLU A 52 -15.91 -3.83 -3.38
C GLU A 52 -14.73 -3.88 -4.35
N LEU A 53 -13.55 -4.30 -3.90
CA LEU A 53 -12.35 -4.43 -4.75
C LEU A 53 -12.62 -5.37 -5.95
N ASN A 54 -13.24 -6.51 -5.71
CA ASN A 54 -13.51 -7.52 -6.72
C ASN A 54 -14.78 -7.24 -7.56
N SER A 55 -15.50 -6.14 -7.31
CA SER A 55 -16.70 -5.76 -8.07
C SER A 55 -16.42 -5.08 -9.41
N GLY A 56 -15.16 -5.06 -9.86
CA GLY A 56 -14.77 -4.49 -11.15
C GLY A 56 -13.99 -3.17 -11.05
N ILE A 57 -13.45 -2.84 -9.89
CA ILE A 57 -12.50 -1.73 -9.74
C ILE A 57 -11.28 -2.02 -10.62
N LYS A 58 -10.83 -1.01 -11.36
CA LYS A 58 -9.72 -1.13 -12.31
C LYS A 58 -8.58 -0.20 -11.93
N PRO A 59 -7.32 -0.58 -12.28
CA PRO A 59 -6.19 0.33 -12.13
C PRO A 59 -6.45 1.60 -12.96
N ASN A 60 -6.07 2.73 -12.42
CA ASN A 60 -6.11 3.99 -13.15
C ASN A 60 -4.79 4.22 -13.91
N ARG A 61 -4.72 5.33 -14.62
CA ARG A 61 -3.58 5.68 -15.46
C ARG A 61 -2.25 5.72 -14.68
N ALA A 62 -2.23 6.10 -13.39
CA ALA A 62 -1.01 6.13 -12.59
C ALA A 62 -0.40 4.73 -12.42
N HIS A 63 -1.21 3.71 -12.13
CA HIS A 63 -0.74 2.32 -12.03
C HIS A 63 -0.16 1.83 -13.36
N ILE A 64 -0.85 2.11 -14.48
CA ILE A 64 -0.42 1.71 -15.83
C ILE A 64 0.89 2.41 -16.21
N LEU A 65 1.04 3.69 -15.88
CA LEU A 65 2.26 4.45 -16.18
C LEU A 65 3.47 3.94 -15.41
N LEU A 66 3.31 3.48 -14.17
CA LEU A 66 4.40 2.85 -13.41
C LEU A 66 4.88 1.57 -14.11
N HIS A 67 3.96 0.72 -14.57
CA HIS A 67 4.33 -0.44 -15.39
C HIS A 67 5.02 -0.04 -16.72
N GLU A 68 4.50 0.99 -17.40
CA GLU A 68 5.14 1.46 -18.66
C GLU A 68 6.59 1.91 -18.43
N LEU A 69 6.90 2.52 -17.28
CA LEU A 69 8.24 2.93 -16.90
C LEU A 69 9.21 1.76 -16.67
N GLU A 70 8.72 0.56 -16.34
CA GLU A 70 9.54 -0.65 -16.20
C GLU A 70 10.26 -1.05 -17.50
N LYS A 71 9.80 -0.57 -18.65
CA LYS A 71 10.48 -0.77 -19.94
C LYS A 71 11.83 -0.07 -20.03
N THR A 72 12.04 0.95 -19.22
CA THR A 72 13.24 1.82 -19.27
C THR A 72 14.00 1.83 -17.94
N TYR A 73 13.29 1.68 -16.83
CA TYR A 73 13.85 1.75 -15.49
C TYR A 73 13.56 0.47 -14.71
N LYS A 74 14.46 0.08 -13.81
CA LYS A 74 14.18 -0.93 -12.81
C LYS A 74 13.36 -0.29 -11.70
N ILE A 75 12.10 -0.67 -11.60
CA ILE A 75 11.14 -0.13 -10.63
C ILE A 75 10.78 -1.19 -9.61
N HIS A 76 10.86 -0.82 -8.34
CA HIS A 76 10.36 -1.59 -7.22
C HIS A 76 9.24 -0.80 -6.54
N ILE A 77 8.07 -1.38 -6.47
CA ILE A 77 6.92 -0.77 -5.81
C ILE A 77 6.81 -1.34 -4.39
N VAL A 78 6.92 -0.46 -3.40
CA VAL A 78 6.57 -0.76 -2.01
C VAL A 78 5.24 -0.07 -1.73
N THR A 79 4.19 -0.84 -1.49
CA THR A 79 2.86 -0.29 -1.29
C THR A 79 2.34 -0.51 0.12
N GLN A 80 1.74 0.54 0.68
CA GLN A 80 0.93 0.49 1.89
C GLN A 80 -0.50 0.02 1.59
N ASN A 81 -0.88 0.00 0.31
CA ASN A 81 -2.20 -0.40 -0.11
C ASN A 81 -2.37 -1.91 -0.01
N ILE A 82 -3.59 -2.30 0.31
CA ILE A 82 -4.01 -3.70 0.41
C ILE A 82 -4.81 -4.17 -0.82
N ASP A 83 -5.01 -3.27 -1.79
CA ASP A 83 -5.58 -3.59 -3.11
C ASP A 83 -4.51 -4.20 -4.04
N ASN A 84 -4.94 -4.80 -5.14
CA ASN A 84 -4.08 -5.42 -6.15
C ASN A 84 -4.03 -4.62 -7.46
N LEU A 85 -4.19 -3.30 -7.40
CA LEU A 85 -4.28 -2.49 -8.61
C LEU A 85 -2.93 -2.33 -9.32
N HIS A 86 -1.81 -2.46 -8.62
CA HIS A 86 -0.48 -2.49 -9.23
C HIS A 86 -0.28 -3.74 -10.09
N GLU A 87 -0.68 -4.91 -9.60
CA GLU A 87 -0.64 -6.18 -10.33
C GLU A 87 -1.52 -6.14 -11.57
N ILE A 88 -2.78 -5.71 -11.39
CA ILE A 88 -3.72 -5.58 -12.52
C ILE A 88 -3.22 -4.53 -13.51
N GLY A 89 -2.53 -3.48 -13.05
CA GLY A 89 -1.87 -2.46 -13.87
C GLY A 89 -0.65 -2.97 -14.63
N GLY A 90 -0.14 -4.17 -14.29
CA GLY A 90 0.95 -4.86 -14.98
C GLY A 90 2.31 -4.74 -14.32
N SER A 91 2.44 -4.07 -13.17
CA SER A 91 3.71 -3.92 -12.45
C SER A 91 4.25 -5.28 -12.00
N SER A 92 5.57 -5.48 -12.11
CA SER A 92 6.22 -6.79 -11.97
C SER A 92 6.92 -6.99 -10.62
N SER A 93 7.31 -5.93 -9.94
CA SER A 93 8.03 -5.98 -8.65
C SER A 93 7.28 -5.17 -7.61
N ILE A 94 6.50 -5.86 -6.77
CA ILE A 94 5.61 -5.24 -5.79
C ILE A 94 5.81 -5.89 -4.43
N ILE A 95 5.96 -5.07 -3.39
CA ILE A 95 5.95 -5.47 -1.99
C ILE A 95 4.73 -4.86 -1.32
N HIS A 96 3.83 -5.68 -0.82
CA HIS A 96 2.68 -5.28 -0.01
C HIS A 96 3.07 -5.23 1.47
N MET A 97 3.68 -4.13 1.89
CA MET A 97 4.18 -4.01 3.27
C MET A 97 3.08 -4.05 4.34
N HIS A 98 1.83 -3.79 3.98
CA HIS A 98 0.67 -3.88 4.88
C HIS A 98 -0.26 -5.08 4.57
N GLY A 99 0.19 -6.02 3.74
CA GLY A 99 -0.58 -7.20 3.36
C GLY A 99 -1.54 -6.95 2.21
N GLU A 100 -2.43 -7.90 1.99
CA GLU A 100 -3.28 -7.97 0.80
C GLU A 100 -4.70 -8.39 1.15
N LEU A 101 -5.68 -7.66 0.61
CA LEU A 101 -7.10 -7.85 0.89
C LEU A 101 -7.63 -9.21 0.39
N ASN A 102 -7.08 -9.69 -0.74
CA ASN A 102 -7.44 -10.95 -1.36
C ASN A 102 -6.69 -12.16 -0.79
N LYS A 103 -6.12 -12.01 0.42
CA LYS A 103 -5.46 -13.10 1.14
C LYS A 103 -5.96 -13.22 2.57
N ALA A 104 -5.86 -14.43 3.11
CA ALA A 104 -6.08 -14.72 4.53
C ALA A 104 -4.87 -15.43 5.10
N ARG A 105 -4.58 -15.23 6.39
CA ARG A 105 -3.48 -15.91 7.10
C ARG A 105 -3.95 -16.58 8.38
N CYS A 106 -3.19 -17.58 8.80
CA CYS A 106 -3.37 -18.25 10.08
C CYS A 106 -2.96 -17.30 11.23
N ILE A 107 -3.73 -17.32 12.34
CA ILE A 107 -3.38 -16.54 13.54
C ILE A 107 -2.17 -17.12 14.29
N MET A 108 -1.83 -18.40 14.10
CA MET A 108 -0.76 -19.10 14.82
C MET A 108 0.55 -19.20 14.02
N ASN A 109 0.51 -18.94 12.71
CA ASN A 109 1.70 -19.03 11.86
C ASN A 109 1.54 -18.11 10.65
N ASP A 110 2.28 -17.02 10.64
CA ASP A 110 2.21 -15.99 9.60
C ASP A 110 2.66 -16.48 8.21
N ASN A 111 3.39 -17.59 8.13
CA ASN A 111 3.76 -18.22 6.86
C ASN A 111 2.63 -19.05 6.24
N HIS A 112 1.54 -19.28 6.95
CA HIS A 112 0.35 -19.95 6.42
C HIS A 112 -0.58 -18.90 5.81
N VAL A 113 -0.26 -18.46 4.60
CA VAL A 113 -1.03 -17.48 3.81
C VAL A 113 -1.69 -18.19 2.64
N PHE A 114 -2.92 -17.80 2.33
CA PHE A 114 -3.74 -18.39 1.27
C PHE A 114 -4.47 -17.32 0.49
N GLU A 115 -4.64 -17.50 -0.81
CA GLU A 115 -5.59 -16.72 -1.62
C GLU A 115 -6.99 -16.85 -1.05
N TRP A 116 -7.70 -15.72 -0.95
CA TRP A 116 -9.01 -15.69 -0.33
C TRP A 116 -9.90 -14.64 -0.96
N LEU A 117 -10.81 -15.06 -1.81
CA LEU A 117 -11.70 -14.16 -2.56
C LEU A 117 -13.12 -14.07 -1.98
N GLU A 118 -13.48 -15.03 -1.15
CA GLU A 118 -14.79 -15.17 -0.53
C GLU A 118 -14.86 -14.47 0.83
N ASP A 119 -16.04 -14.52 1.47
CA ASP A 119 -16.21 -14.04 2.83
C ASP A 119 -15.41 -14.90 3.80
N LEU A 120 -14.64 -14.28 4.65
CA LEU A 120 -13.92 -14.93 5.74
C LEU A 120 -14.74 -14.77 7.04
N ASN A 121 -14.78 -15.82 7.87
CA ASN A 121 -15.45 -15.78 9.17
C ASN A 121 -14.81 -16.77 10.17
N GLU A 122 -15.31 -16.83 11.37
CA GLU A 122 -14.78 -17.63 12.48
C GLU A 122 -14.78 -19.14 12.24
N THR A 123 -15.61 -19.65 11.31
CA THR A 123 -15.68 -21.08 11.00
C THR A 123 -14.54 -21.54 10.10
N HIS A 124 -13.89 -20.61 9.39
CA HIS A 124 -12.77 -20.92 8.50
C HIS A 124 -11.50 -21.20 9.31
N LYS A 125 -10.96 -22.38 9.10
CA LYS A 125 -9.77 -22.89 9.80
C LYS A 125 -8.58 -23.02 8.84
N CYS A 126 -7.40 -22.80 9.38
CA CYS A 126 -6.15 -22.95 8.63
C CYS A 126 -6.01 -24.39 8.11
N PRO A 127 -5.88 -24.60 6.79
CA PRO A 127 -5.76 -25.96 6.22
C PRO A 127 -4.52 -26.73 6.71
N LYS A 128 -3.50 -26.01 7.18
CA LYS A 128 -2.25 -26.63 7.64
C LYS A 128 -2.24 -27.01 9.13
N CYS A 129 -2.96 -26.29 10.00
CA CYS A 129 -2.88 -26.52 11.45
C CYS A 129 -4.22 -26.45 12.19
N GLY A 130 -5.34 -26.19 11.52
CA GLY A 130 -6.66 -26.12 12.13
C GLY A 130 -6.98 -24.87 12.95
N SER A 131 -6.02 -23.96 13.10
CA SER A 131 -6.23 -22.71 13.86
C SER A 131 -7.12 -21.73 13.09
N GLN A 132 -7.61 -20.71 13.78
CA GLN A 132 -8.44 -19.65 13.17
C GLN A 132 -7.67 -18.91 12.06
N MET A 133 -8.38 -18.43 11.06
CA MET A 133 -7.86 -17.57 10.00
C MET A 133 -8.25 -16.12 10.25
N ARG A 134 -7.43 -15.19 9.76
CA ARG A 134 -7.71 -13.75 9.77
C ARG A 134 -7.39 -13.14 8.40
N PRO A 135 -7.87 -11.92 8.08
CA PRO A 135 -7.40 -11.18 6.90
C PRO A 135 -5.87 -11.03 6.91
N HIS A 136 -5.23 -11.19 5.76
CA HIS A 136 -3.78 -11.02 5.62
C HIS A 136 -3.41 -9.54 5.54
N ILE A 137 -3.71 -8.82 6.59
CA ILE A 137 -3.50 -7.37 6.72
C ILE A 137 -2.60 -7.11 7.93
N VAL A 138 -1.66 -6.19 7.81
CA VAL A 138 -0.91 -5.64 8.94
C VAL A 138 -1.77 -4.61 9.64
N TRP A 139 -2.02 -4.82 10.92
CA TRP A 139 -2.78 -3.90 11.76
C TRP A 139 -1.87 -2.96 12.54
N PHE A 140 -2.44 -1.90 13.05
CA PHE A 140 -1.72 -1.00 13.96
C PHE A 140 -1.20 -1.77 15.17
N GLY A 141 0.09 -1.55 15.50
CA GLY A 141 0.81 -2.31 16.53
C GLY A 141 1.55 -3.56 16.00
N GLU A 142 1.29 -3.99 14.77
CA GLU A 142 2.04 -5.08 14.12
C GLU A 142 3.21 -4.52 13.27
N MET A 143 4.24 -5.34 13.08
CA MET A 143 5.35 -5.00 12.18
C MET A 143 4.93 -5.15 10.72
N PRO A 144 5.23 -4.17 9.86
CA PRO A 144 5.04 -4.32 8.42
C PRO A 144 5.86 -5.47 7.86
N MET A 145 5.40 -6.00 6.73
CA MET A 145 6.04 -7.16 6.08
C MET A 145 7.27 -6.76 5.29
N GLN A 146 8.19 -7.69 5.12
CA GLN A 146 9.34 -7.61 4.20
C GLN A 146 10.25 -6.38 4.43
N MET A 147 10.37 -5.90 5.67
CA MET A 147 11.15 -4.70 5.96
C MET A 147 12.63 -4.84 5.58
N ASP A 148 13.24 -6.03 5.77
CA ASP A 148 14.64 -6.27 5.38
C ASP A 148 14.81 -6.17 3.86
N GLU A 149 13.90 -6.78 3.09
CA GLU A 149 13.90 -6.68 1.63
C GLU A 149 13.68 -5.22 1.15
N ILE A 150 12.82 -4.47 1.82
CA ILE A 150 12.60 -3.04 1.52
C ILE A 150 13.89 -2.24 1.74
N HIS A 151 14.62 -2.50 2.82
CA HIS A 151 15.90 -1.84 3.09
C HIS A 151 16.96 -2.20 2.02
N ASP A 152 17.08 -3.48 1.66
CA ASP A 152 18.00 -3.93 0.61
C ASP A 152 17.68 -3.27 -0.75
N LEU A 153 16.40 -3.15 -1.10
CA LEU A 153 15.95 -2.47 -2.31
C LEU A 153 16.24 -0.96 -2.25
N ALA A 154 16.07 -0.33 -1.10
CA ALA A 154 16.39 1.08 -0.92
C ALA A 154 17.88 1.36 -1.10
N GLU A 155 18.75 0.49 -0.58
CA GLU A 155 20.22 0.60 -0.78
C GLU A 155 20.61 0.49 -2.26
N GLN A 156 19.94 -0.37 -3.02
CA GLN A 156 20.19 -0.59 -4.44
C GLN A 156 19.56 0.48 -5.35
N SER A 157 18.56 1.21 -4.86
CA SER A 157 17.83 2.22 -5.65
C SER A 157 18.57 3.55 -5.69
N SER A 158 18.45 4.25 -6.81
CA SER A 158 19.07 5.58 -7.03
C SER A 158 18.11 6.76 -6.82
N LEU A 159 16.82 6.50 -6.68
CA LEU A 159 15.78 7.50 -6.53
C LEU A 159 14.64 6.95 -5.67
N PHE A 160 14.09 7.76 -4.77
CA PHE A 160 12.87 7.48 -4.05
C PHE A 160 11.72 8.35 -4.55
N VAL A 161 10.58 7.73 -4.83
CA VAL A 161 9.36 8.45 -5.23
C VAL A 161 8.21 8.01 -4.33
N SER A 162 7.67 8.96 -3.56
CA SER A 162 6.48 8.77 -2.73
C SER A 162 5.24 9.19 -3.51
N ILE A 163 4.23 8.30 -3.62
CA ILE A 163 3.02 8.57 -4.41
C ILE A 163 1.78 8.34 -3.57
N GLY A 164 0.98 9.40 -3.37
CA GLY A 164 -0.34 9.29 -2.74
C GLY A 164 -0.30 8.89 -1.27
N THR A 165 0.73 9.31 -0.53
CA THR A 165 0.87 9.01 0.91
C THR A 165 0.62 10.25 1.76
N SER A 166 0.11 10.05 3.00
CA SER A 166 -0.08 11.17 3.94
C SER A 166 1.21 11.61 4.64
N GLY A 167 2.25 10.77 4.64
CA GLY A 167 3.47 10.99 5.42
C GLY A 167 3.31 10.83 6.93
N GLN A 168 2.23 10.17 7.39
CA GLN A 168 1.92 10.03 8.83
C GLN A 168 2.08 8.60 9.35
N VAL A 169 2.06 7.60 8.49
CA VAL A 169 2.11 6.18 8.89
C VAL A 169 3.54 5.67 8.86
N TYR A 170 4.08 5.34 10.03
CA TYR A 170 5.40 4.76 10.18
C TYR A 170 5.33 3.23 10.10
N PRO A 171 6.40 2.55 9.60
CA PRO A 171 7.71 3.12 9.19
C PRO A 171 7.73 3.77 7.79
N ALA A 172 6.70 3.64 6.96
CA ALA A 172 6.70 4.12 5.57
C ALA A 172 6.99 5.63 5.46
N ALA A 173 6.47 6.44 6.39
CA ALA A 173 6.75 7.88 6.44
C ALA A 173 8.24 8.21 6.64
N GLY A 174 9.02 7.29 7.22
CA GLY A 174 10.47 7.45 7.43
C GLY A 174 11.33 7.12 6.21
N PHE A 175 10.79 6.55 5.15
CA PHE A 175 11.59 6.17 3.97
C PHE A 175 12.24 7.36 3.29
N VAL A 176 11.59 8.52 3.26
CA VAL A 176 12.21 9.73 2.72
C VAL A 176 13.48 10.10 3.49
N SER A 177 13.45 10.09 4.83
CA SER A 177 14.65 10.35 5.64
C SER A 177 15.75 9.34 5.37
N MET A 178 15.42 8.04 5.27
CA MET A 178 16.37 6.98 4.96
C MET A 178 17.08 7.24 3.61
N PHE A 179 16.36 7.65 2.57
CA PHE A 179 16.97 7.97 1.28
C PHE A 179 17.84 9.24 1.35
N LYS A 180 17.43 10.25 2.11
CA LYS A 180 18.24 11.46 2.33
C LYS A 180 19.54 11.15 3.09
N ASP A 181 19.51 10.29 4.10
CA ASP A 181 20.71 9.84 4.81
C ASP A 181 21.70 9.14 3.87
N MET A 182 21.18 8.42 2.88
CA MET A 182 21.96 7.81 1.80
C MET A 182 22.37 8.82 0.69
N ARG A 183 22.01 10.11 0.83
CA ARG A 183 22.23 11.18 -0.17
C ARG A 183 21.64 10.86 -1.54
N LYS A 184 20.48 10.22 -1.56
CA LYS A 184 19.74 9.88 -2.78
C LYS A 184 18.60 10.86 -2.98
N PRO A 185 18.28 11.25 -4.23
CA PRO A 185 17.18 12.17 -4.52
C PRO A 185 15.82 11.59 -4.13
N THR A 186 14.93 12.48 -3.74
CA THR A 186 13.59 12.13 -3.24
C THR A 186 12.52 13.01 -3.89
N ILE A 187 11.43 12.38 -4.32
CA ILE A 187 10.32 13.05 -5.02
C ILE A 187 8.99 12.70 -4.35
N GLU A 188 8.14 13.71 -4.14
CA GLU A 188 6.76 13.51 -3.74
C GLU A 188 5.80 13.74 -4.91
N LEU A 189 4.91 12.78 -5.16
CA LEU A 189 3.76 12.90 -6.07
C LEU A 189 2.48 12.75 -5.25
N ASN A 190 1.78 13.83 -4.99
CA ASN A 190 0.62 13.81 -4.11
C ASN A 190 -0.40 14.87 -4.53
N LEU A 191 -1.67 14.71 -4.15
CA LEU A 191 -2.69 15.72 -4.44
C LEU A 191 -2.42 17.02 -3.67
N GLU A 192 -2.04 16.88 -2.41
CA GLU A 192 -1.70 17.95 -1.49
C GLU A 192 -0.38 17.62 -0.79
N PRO A 193 0.35 18.60 -0.25
CA PRO A 193 1.56 18.34 0.53
C PRO A 193 1.32 17.33 1.64
N SER A 194 2.20 16.32 1.75
CA SER A 194 2.19 15.40 2.88
C SER A 194 2.72 16.06 4.17
N SER A 195 2.52 15.41 5.32
CA SER A 195 2.98 15.96 6.60
C SER A 195 4.51 16.04 6.73
N ASN A 196 5.26 15.35 5.87
CA ASN A 196 6.72 15.36 5.81
C ASN A 196 7.26 15.85 4.45
N GLN A 197 6.47 16.68 3.74
CA GLN A 197 6.81 17.23 2.43
C GLN A 197 8.14 18.00 2.40
N ASP A 198 8.48 18.68 3.47
CA ASP A 198 9.71 19.46 3.61
C ASP A 198 11.00 18.63 3.51
N GLN A 199 10.88 17.30 3.62
CA GLN A 199 12.00 16.38 3.46
C GLN A 199 12.27 16.00 2.00
N PHE A 200 11.35 16.25 1.07
CA PHE A 200 11.54 15.91 -0.34
C PHE A 200 12.31 16.98 -1.09
N ASP A 201 13.14 16.56 -2.04
CA ASP A 201 13.92 17.48 -2.89
C ASP A 201 13.06 18.11 -3.98
N PHE A 202 12.01 17.39 -4.42
CA PHE A 202 11.08 17.86 -5.45
C PHE A 202 9.67 17.32 -5.17
N ALA A 203 8.65 18.08 -5.57
CA ALA A 203 7.26 17.66 -5.41
C ALA A 203 6.39 18.06 -6.61
N ILE A 204 5.41 17.22 -6.93
CA ILE A 204 4.31 17.51 -7.88
C ILE A 204 3.00 17.32 -7.15
N HIS A 205 2.27 18.42 -6.90
CA HIS A 205 0.98 18.39 -6.21
C HIS A 205 -0.17 18.43 -7.23
N LYS A 206 -0.60 17.24 -7.66
CA LYS A 206 -1.68 17.01 -8.62
C LYS A 206 -2.35 15.66 -8.34
N PRO A 207 -3.54 15.37 -8.92
CA PRO A 207 -4.09 14.02 -8.92
C PRO A 207 -3.06 13.00 -9.39
N ALA A 208 -3.09 11.78 -8.84
CA ALA A 208 -2.05 10.78 -9.06
C ALA A 208 -1.81 10.47 -10.54
N THR A 209 -2.88 10.38 -11.34
CA THR A 209 -2.79 10.12 -12.78
C THR A 209 -2.01 11.20 -13.52
N VAL A 210 -2.19 12.47 -13.14
CA VAL A 210 -1.51 13.62 -13.74
C VAL A 210 -0.08 13.72 -13.21
N ALA A 211 0.12 13.57 -11.90
CA ALA A 211 1.44 13.67 -11.27
C ALA A 211 2.42 12.61 -11.80
N VAL A 212 1.97 11.35 -11.92
CA VAL A 212 2.80 10.26 -12.45
C VAL A 212 3.10 10.46 -13.94
N GLU A 213 2.16 10.99 -14.73
CA GLU A 213 2.40 11.28 -16.15
C GLU A 213 3.43 12.40 -16.33
N GLU A 214 3.31 13.47 -15.55
CA GLU A 214 4.30 14.56 -15.55
C GLU A 214 5.68 14.07 -15.11
N PHE A 215 5.76 13.31 -14.05
CA PHE A 215 6.99 12.67 -13.59
C PHE A 215 7.64 11.78 -14.66
N LYS A 216 6.85 10.93 -15.33
CA LYS A 216 7.33 10.11 -16.44
C LYS A 216 7.91 10.95 -17.56
N ASN A 217 7.26 12.05 -17.93
CA ASN A 217 7.73 12.94 -18.99
C ASN A 217 9.06 13.63 -18.58
N LEU A 218 9.22 14.04 -17.33
CA LEU A 218 10.48 14.59 -16.82
C LEU A 218 11.62 13.58 -16.90
N LEU A 219 11.38 12.32 -16.49
CA LEU A 219 12.38 11.26 -16.58
C LEU A 219 12.82 10.99 -18.02
N LEU A 220 11.86 10.84 -18.94
CA LEU A 220 12.15 10.51 -20.34
C LEU A 220 12.80 11.68 -21.12
N ASN A 221 12.53 12.93 -20.74
CA ASN A 221 13.18 14.09 -21.35
C ASN A 221 14.64 14.24 -20.92
N ASN A 222 14.99 13.87 -19.69
CA ASN A 222 16.37 13.87 -19.20
C ASN A 222 17.24 12.78 -19.87
N LEU A 223 16.66 11.76 -20.48
CA LEU A 223 17.40 10.76 -21.27
C LEU A 223 17.75 11.23 -22.69
N LYS A 224 17.16 12.34 -23.15
CA LYS A 224 17.38 12.88 -24.51
C LYS A 224 18.44 13.98 -24.58
N ASN A 225 18.93 14.42 -23.42
CA ASN A 225 20.00 15.40 -23.28
C ASN A 225 21.26 14.73 -22.76
#